data_5c7d748fb4464c4977739cc501457a89
#
_entry.id   5c7d748fb4464c4977739cc501457a89
#
_cell.length_a   1.000
_cell.length_b   1.000
_cell.length_c   1.000
_cell.angle_alpha   90.00
_cell.angle_beta   90.00
_cell.angle_gamma   90.00
#
_symmetry.space_group_name_H-M   'P 1'
#
loop_
_entity.id
_entity.type
_entity.pdbx_description
1 polymer ?
#
loop_
_entity_poly.entity_id
_entity_poly.type
_entity_poly.pdbx_seq_one_letter_code
_entity_poly.pdbx_strand_id
1 'polypeptide(L)'
;MCIRDSITITIFILPILLVVIPIIYFSILISDGSPAIYKQERVGKNGKIFVLYKFRTMDQSSDENIHEEHYKNLSKEEAVEPSLKPGNPIRIENDDRITKIGGFLRKTSLDELPNLFNVLFGEMSIVGPRPLVKYESDLLGEYQKDRHSVKPGITGLAQTQGRLDLSLQERLYWDLEYVNGYNLFLDLKIIFQTIMSVLSRKGAN
;
A
#
# COMPACT_ATOMS: atom_id res chain seq x y z
N MET A 1 -9.97 2.77 -11.65
CA MET A 1 -10.66 1.54 -12.12
C MET A 1 -12.07 1.48 -11.56
N CYS A 2 -13.06 1.03 -12.35
CA CYS A 2 -14.41 0.83 -11.82
C CYS A 2 -14.37 -0.33 -10.80
N ILE A 3 -15.13 -0.21 -9.70
CA ILE A 3 -15.18 -1.26 -8.66
C ILE A 3 -15.57 -2.63 -9.24
N ARG A 4 -16.48 -2.63 -10.24
CA ARG A 4 -16.89 -3.86 -10.94
C ARG A 4 -15.73 -4.55 -11.62
N ASP A 5 -14.85 -3.80 -12.28
CA ASP A 5 -13.69 -4.37 -12.98
C ASP A 5 -12.69 -4.95 -11.97
N SER A 6 -12.45 -4.25 -10.86
CA SER A 6 -11.59 -4.74 -9.78
C SER A 6 -12.11 -6.04 -9.16
N ILE A 7 -13.42 -6.11 -8.87
CA ILE A 7 -14.04 -7.30 -8.32
C ILE A 7 -13.99 -8.45 -9.33
N THR A 8 -14.27 -8.18 -10.61
CA THR A 8 -14.22 -9.20 -11.68
C THR A 8 -12.82 -9.80 -11.77
N ILE A 9 -11.78 -8.98 -11.86
CA ILE A 9 -10.38 -9.46 -11.89
C ILE A 9 -10.07 -10.28 -10.63
N THR A 10 -10.48 -9.81 -9.45
CA THR A 10 -10.25 -10.54 -8.20
C THR A 10 -10.93 -11.89 -8.18
N ILE A 11 -12.16 -12.00 -8.70
CA ILE A 11 -12.88 -13.27 -8.81
C ILE A 11 -12.15 -14.25 -9.74
N PHE A 12 -11.62 -13.77 -10.87
CA PHE A 12 -10.85 -14.63 -11.78
C PHE A 12 -9.55 -15.16 -11.15
N ILE A 13 -8.93 -14.40 -10.26
CA ILE A 13 -7.71 -14.81 -9.56
C ILE A 13 -8.03 -15.66 -8.31
N LEU A 14 -9.27 -15.63 -7.83
CA LEU A 14 -9.68 -16.29 -6.58
C LEU A 14 -9.28 -17.78 -6.47
N PRO A 15 -9.38 -18.63 -7.52
CA PRO A 15 -8.93 -20.02 -7.42
C PRO A 15 -7.44 -20.15 -7.05
N ILE A 16 -6.59 -19.27 -7.59
CA ILE A 16 -5.17 -19.24 -7.27
C ILE A 16 -4.96 -18.77 -5.82
N LEU A 17 -5.71 -17.76 -5.39
CA LEU A 17 -5.63 -17.23 -4.03
C LEU A 17 -6.02 -18.27 -2.98
N LEU A 18 -7.02 -19.11 -3.26
CA LEU A 18 -7.47 -20.18 -2.37
C LEU A 18 -6.37 -21.22 -2.10
N VAL A 19 -5.37 -21.32 -2.95
CA VAL A 19 -4.20 -22.20 -2.76
C VAL A 19 -3.04 -21.42 -2.13
N VAL A 20 -2.71 -20.25 -2.66
CA VAL A 20 -1.51 -19.49 -2.27
C VAL A 20 -1.64 -18.89 -0.87
N ILE A 21 -2.81 -18.33 -0.52
CA ILE A 21 -3.02 -17.70 0.78
C ILE A 21 -2.83 -18.69 1.94
N PRO A 22 -3.42 -19.90 1.95
CA PRO A 22 -3.16 -20.87 3.01
C PRO A 22 -1.68 -21.30 3.11
N ILE A 23 -0.99 -21.49 1.99
CA ILE A 23 0.43 -21.85 2.00
C ILE A 23 1.25 -20.79 2.72
N ILE A 24 1.07 -19.51 2.37
CA ILE A 24 1.78 -18.40 3.01
C ILE A 24 1.36 -18.28 4.48
N TYR A 25 0.08 -18.39 4.78
CA TYR A 25 -0.46 -18.33 6.13
C TYR A 25 0.20 -19.33 7.06
N PHE A 26 0.23 -20.62 6.67
CA PHE A 26 0.88 -21.67 7.46
C PHE A 26 2.40 -21.51 7.51
N SER A 27 3.03 -21.01 6.45
CA SER A 27 4.48 -20.72 6.46
C SER A 27 4.85 -19.69 7.51
N ILE A 28 4.04 -18.62 7.66
CA ILE A 28 4.24 -17.59 8.69
C ILE A 28 3.99 -18.19 10.09
N LEU A 29 2.93 -18.98 10.26
CA LEU A 29 2.65 -19.60 11.57
C LEU A 29 3.80 -20.50 12.05
N ILE A 30 4.42 -21.23 11.13
CA ILE A 30 5.53 -22.15 11.44
C ILE A 30 6.82 -21.37 11.74
N SER A 31 7.12 -20.32 10.97
CA SER A 31 8.36 -19.54 11.09
C SER A 31 8.31 -18.52 12.22
N ASP A 32 7.23 -17.72 12.26
CA ASP A 32 7.15 -16.49 13.07
C ASP A 32 6.04 -16.55 14.14
N GLY A 33 5.27 -17.65 14.18
CA GLY A 33 4.16 -17.84 15.14
C GLY A 33 2.88 -17.07 14.77
N SER A 34 1.87 -17.10 15.65
CA SER A 34 0.58 -16.42 15.50
C SER A 34 0.67 -14.95 15.96
N PRO A 35 -0.12 -14.02 15.37
CA PRO A 35 -1.02 -14.17 14.21
C PRO A 35 -0.27 -14.05 12.87
N ALA A 36 -0.71 -14.76 11.83
CA ALA A 36 -0.14 -14.65 10.48
C ALA A 36 -0.71 -13.47 9.67
N ILE A 37 -1.92 -12.99 10.04
CA ILE A 37 -2.57 -11.84 9.40
C ILE A 37 -2.43 -10.61 10.29
N TYR A 38 -1.88 -9.56 9.72
CA TYR A 38 -1.84 -8.22 10.29
C TYR A 38 -3.09 -7.44 9.86
N LYS A 39 -3.66 -6.69 10.80
CA LYS A 39 -4.85 -5.87 10.60
C LYS A 39 -4.54 -4.45 11.04
N GLN A 40 -4.88 -3.47 10.21
CA GLN A 40 -4.68 -2.07 10.53
C GLN A 40 -5.80 -1.21 9.97
N GLU A 41 -6.29 -0.26 10.75
CA GLU A 41 -7.23 0.73 10.28
C GLU A 41 -6.59 1.67 9.25
N ARG A 42 -7.30 1.91 8.17
CA ARG A 42 -6.87 2.77 7.07
C ARG A 42 -7.99 3.69 6.63
N VAL A 43 -7.60 4.83 6.06
CA VAL A 43 -8.52 5.80 5.48
C VAL A 43 -8.84 5.39 4.05
N GLY A 44 -10.12 5.15 3.79
CA GLY A 44 -10.67 4.83 2.49
C GLY A 44 -11.33 5.99 1.80
N LYS A 45 -12.17 5.68 0.79
CA LYS A 45 -12.91 6.69 0.02
C LYS A 45 -13.78 7.56 0.92
N ASN A 46 -13.75 8.88 0.67
CA ASN A 46 -14.48 9.91 1.42
C ASN A 46 -14.18 9.90 2.93
N GLY A 47 -12.98 9.50 3.32
CA GLY A 47 -12.55 9.47 4.72
C GLY A 47 -13.11 8.31 5.55
N LYS A 48 -13.82 7.34 4.94
CA LYS A 48 -14.35 6.17 5.67
C LYS A 48 -13.21 5.28 6.12
N ILE A 49 -13.20 4.92 7.40
CA ILE A 49 -12.22 3.98 7.95
C ILE A 49 -12.62 2.55 7.58
N PHE A 50 -11.63 1.73 7.21
CA PHE A 50 -11.78 0.31 6.99
C PHE A 50 -10.57 -0.45 7.53
N VAL A 51 -10.70 -1.76 7.73
CA VAL A 51 -9.61 -2.63 8.21
C VAL A 51 -8.89 -3.24 7.04
N LEU A 52 -7.61 -2.88 6.86
CA LEU A 52 -6.72 -3.46 5.87
C LEU A 52 -6.18 -4.80 6.36
N TYR A 53 -6.17 -5.80 5.49
CA TYR A 53 -5.64 -7.13 5.78
C TYR A 53 -4.34 -7.36 5.02
N LYS A 54 -3.25 -7.69 5.73
CA LYS A 54 -1.96 -8.08 5.14
C LYS A 54 -1.41 -9.33 5.81
N PHE A 55 -0.49 -10.02 5.16
CA PHE A 55 0.36 -10.96 5.87
C PHE A 55 1.31 -10.19 6.80
N ARG A 56 1.53 -10.74 7.99
CA ARG A 56 2.50 -10.19 8.93
C ARG A 56 3.91 -10.39 8.38
N THR A 57 4.69 -9.32 8.36
CA THR A 57 6.07 -9.29 7.86
C THR A 57 7.06 -8.72 8.86
N MET A 58 6.57 -8.33 10.04
CA MET A 58 7.36 -7.78 11.13
C MET A 58 7.15 -8.60 12.41
N ASP A 59 8.12 -8.50 13.33
CA ASP A 59 8.02 -9.09 14.64
C ASP A 59 6.82 -8.54 15.43
N GLN A 60 6.24 -9.35 16.32
CA GLN A 60 5.11 -8.94 17.17
C GLN A 60 5.47 -7.84 18.17
N SER A 61 6.72 -7.78 18.60
CA SER A 61 7.24 -6.75 19.50
C SER A 61 7.48 -5.40 18.83
N SER A 62 7.20 -5.29 17.51
CA SER A 62 7.46 -4.08 16.73
C SER A 62 6.64 -2.90 17.24
N ASP A 63 7.30 -1.82 17.62
CA ASP A 63 6.64 -0.58 18.01
C ASP A 63 6.09 0.15 16.77
N GLU A 64 4.77 0.35 16.73
CA GLU A 64 4.09 1.09 15.67
C GLU A 64 4.39 2.60 15.74
N ASN A 65 4.76 3.12 16.91
CA ASN A 65 5.05 4.54 17.11
C ASN A 65 6.27 5.00 16.29
N ILE A 66 7.24 4.13 16.06
CA ILE A 66 8.44 4.44 15.25
C ILE A 66 8.05 4.98 13.86
N HIS A 67 7.05 4.37 13.23
CA HIS A 67 6.59 4.80 11.93
C HIS A 67 5.86 6.15 11.99
N GLU A 68 5.04 6.36 13.00
CA GLU A 68 4.34 7.62 13.22
C GLU A 68 5.31 8.78 13.51
N GLU A 69 6.31 8.55 14.37
CA GLU A 69 7.36 9.54 14.66
C GLU A 69 8.18 9.88 13.42
N HIS A 70 8.55 8.87 12.63
CA HIS A 70 9.26 9.09 11.37
C HIS A 70 8.47 10.02 10.42
N TYR A 71 7.18 9.74 10.20
CA TYR A 71 6.33 10.60 9.37
C TYR A 71 6.16 12.00 9.92
N LYS A 72 5.97 12.14 11.23
CA LYS A 72 5.89 13.46 11.89
C LYS A 72 7.19 14.27 11.73
N ASN A 73 8.33 13.61 11.78
CA ASN A 73 9.60 14.29 11.58
C ASN A 73 9.76 14.74 10.12
N LEU A 74 9.46 13.89 9.14
CA LEU A 74 9.47 14.27 7.73
C LEU A 74 8.56 15.48 7.45
N SER A 75 7.37 15.53 8.05
CA SER A 75 6.41 16.63 7.86
C SER A 75 6.81 17.94 8.56
N LYS A 76 7.69 17.89 9.57
CA LYS A 76 8.25 19.11 10.20
C LYS A 76 9.36 19.74 9.38
N GLU A 77 10.11 18.93 8.67
CA GLU A 77 11.24 19.40 7.85
C GLU A 77 10.76 20.06 6.56
N GLU A 78 9.64 19.57 5.99
CA GLU A 78 9.09 20.07 4.74
C GLU A 78 7.56 20.14 4.79
N ALA A 79 6.98 21.23 4.29
CA ALA A 79 5.53 21.33 4.11
C ALA A 79 5.01 20.22 3.18
N VAL A 80 3.91 19.58 3.54
CA VAL A 80 3.30 18.50 2.74
C VAL A 80 2.46 19.11 1.63
N GLU A 81 3.13 19.64 0.60
CA GLU A 81 2.53 20.18 -0.62
C GLU A 81 2.90 19.27 -1.81
N PRO A 82 1.97 19.07 -2.78
CA PRO A 82 2.27 18.24 -3.95
C PRO A 82 3.42 18.83 -4.76
N SER A 83 4.53 18.11 -4.89
CA SER A 83 5.73 18.57 -5.58
C SER A 83 6.54 17.40 -6.13
N LEU A 84 7.22 17.62 -7.27
CA LEU A 84 8.24 16.70 -7.81
C LEU A 84 9.66 17.08 -7.38
N LYS A 85 9.82 18.02 -6.46
CA LYS A 85 11.15 18.31 -5.89
C LYS A 85 11.57 17.11 -5.03
N PRO A 86 12.79 16.59 -5.23
CA PRO A 86 13.32 15.52 -4.38
C PRO A 86 13.32 15.96 -2.92
N GLY A 87 12.80 15.09 -2.05
CA GLY A 87 12.80 15.26 -0.61
C GLY A 87 13.29 14.00 0.09
N ASN A 88 13.13 13.93 1.40
CA ASN A 88 13.54 12.77 2.17
C ASN A 88 12.62 11.56 1.89
N PRO A 89 13.18 10.38 1.58
CA PRO A 89 12.39 9.18 1.33
C PRO A 89 11.52 8.78 2.53
N ILE A 90 10.32 8.26 2.26
CA ILE A 90 9.43 7.76 3.31
C ILE A 90 9.98 6.48 3.97
N ARG A 91 10.88 5.78 3.29
CA ARG A 91 11.41 4.50 3.74
C ARG A 91 12.27 4.64 5.00
N ILE A 92 12.03 3.75 5.96
CA ILE A 92 12.96 3.52 7.07
C ILE A 92 14.03 2.53 6.60
N GLU A 93 15.29 2.96 6.55
CA GLU A 93 16.39 2.09 6.15
C GLU A 93 16.74 1.08 7.25
N ASN A 94 17.11 -0.13 6.84
CA ASN A 94 17.55 -1.22 7.72
C ASN A 94 16.59 -1.47 8.90
N ASP A 95 15.31 -1.70 8.59
CA ASP A 95 14.29 -1.98 9.58
C ASP A 95 14.44 -3.41 10.15
N ASP A 96 15.11 -3.55 11.28
CA ASP A 96 15.40 -4.83 11.97
C ASP A 96 14.13 -5.57 12.44
N ARG A 97 12.96 -4.91 12.39
CA ARG A 97 11.68 -5.52 12.74
C ARG A 97 11.19 -6.52 11.70
N ILE A 98 11.76 -6.49 10.48
CA ILE A 98 11.32 -7.34 9.37
C ILE A 98 11.82 -8.77 9.58
N THR A 99 10.90 -9.75 9.64
CA THR A 99 11.26 -11.17 9.73
C THR A 99 11.86 -11.68 8.42
N LYS A 100 12.57 -12.82 8.45
CA LYS A 100 13.17 -13.41 7.24
C LYS A 100 12.11 -13.74 6.18
N ILE A 101 10.99 -14.35 6.59
CA ILE A 101 9.88 -14.65 5.69
C ILE A 101 9.17 -13.35 5.27
N GLY A 102 9.04 -12.38 6.18
CA GLY A 102 8.50 -11.07 5.90
C GLY A 102 9.28 -10.33 4.82
N GLY A 103 10.61 -10.38 4.86
CA GLY A 103 11.46 -9.80 3.82
C GLY A 103 11.24 -10.42 2.44
N PHE A 104 11.05 -11.73 2.36
CA PHE A 104 10.68 -12.41 1.11
C PHE A 104 9.30 -11.96 0.61
N LEU A 105 8.29 -11.93 1.49
CA LEU A 105 6.92 -11.52 1.15
C LEU A 105 6.87 -10.07 0.64
N ARG A 106 7.59 -9.16 1.28
CA ARG A 106 7.70 -7.75 0.84
C ARG A 106 8.39 -7.63 -0.52
N LYS A 107 9.49 -8.36 -0.74
CA LYS A 107 10.20 -8.35 -2.04
C LYS A 107 9.34 -8.86 -3.19
N THR A 108 8.41 -9.76 -2.92
CA THR A 108 7.51 -10.33 -3.91
C THR A 108 6.13 -9.67 -3.92
N SER A 109 5.87 -8.72 -3.02
CA SER A 109 4.56 -8.09 -2.79
C SER A 109 3.45 -9.10 -2.45
N LEU A 110 3.80 -10.31 -2.03
CA LEU A 110 2.85 -11.34 -1.61
C LEU A 110 2.19 -11.02 -0.26
N ASP A 111 2.81 -10.14 0.54
CA ASP A 111 2.24 -9.66 1.80
C ASP A 111 0.92 -8.92 1.60
N GLU A 112 0.67 -8.38 0.42
CA GLU A 112 -0.53 -7.63 0.10
C GLU A 112 -1.68 -8.48 -0.49
N LEU A 113 -1.49 -9.79 -0.71
CA LEU A 113 -2.55 -10.66 -1.23
C LEU A 113 -3.85 -10.63 -0.40
N PRO A 114 -3.83 -10.56 0.94
CA PRO A 114 -5.07 -10.43 1.71
C PRO A 114 -5.85 -9.14 1.43
N ASN A 115 -5.23 -8.07 0.89
CA ASN A 115 -5.95 -6.85 0.48
C ASN A 115 -7.00 -7.13 -0.62
N LEU A 116 -6.87 -8.23 -1.36
CA LEU A 116 -7.88 -8.63 -2.35
C LEU A 116 -9.24 -8.92 -1.72
N PHE A 117 -9.30 -9.30 -0.44
CA PHE A 117 -10.57 -9.35 0.30
C PHE A 117 -11.17 -7.96 0.49
N ASN A 118 -10.36 -6.92 0.76
CA ASN A 118 -10.86 -5.55 0.84
C ASN A 118 -11.41 -5.07 -0.53
N VAL A 119 -10.85 -5.55 -1.65
CA VAL A 119 -11.41 -5.29 -2.99
C VAL A 119 -12.76 -5.97 -3.15
N LEU A 120 -12.90 -7.25 -2.73
CA LEU A 120 -14.16 -7.98 -2.80
C LEU A 120 -15.24 -7.34 -1.91
N PHE A 121 -14.88 -6.84 -0.74
CA PHE A 121 -15.78 -6.09 0.16
C PHE A 121 -16.09 -4.67 -0.35
N GLY A 122 -15.44 -4.25 -1.43
CA GLY A 122 -15.68 -2.94 -2.03
C GLY A 122 -15.05 -1.76 -1.30
N GLU A 123 -14.14 -2.01 -0.37
CA GLU A 123 -13.40 -0.99 0.39
C GLU A 123 -12.21 -0.44 -0.40
N MET A 124 -11.59 -1.28 -1.23
CA MET A 124 -10.45 -0.97 -2.09
C MET A 124 -10.76 -1.21 -3.57
N SER A 125 -9.86 -0.74 -4.43
CA SER A 125 -9.73 -1.05 -5.85
C SER A 125 -8.39 -1.75 -6.09
N ILE A 126 -8.19 -2.38 -7.26
CA ILE A 126 -6.86 -2.86 -7.66
C ILE A 126 -5.93 -1.66 -7.85
N VAL A 127 -6.38 -0.62 -8.58
CA VAL A 127 -5.60 0.59 -8.83
C VAL A 127 -6.22 1.79 -8.11
N GLY A 128 -5.36 2.56 -7.43
CA GLY A 128 -5.72 3.77 -6.69
C GLY A 128 -4.58 4.24 -5.79
N PRO A 129 -4.71 5.40 -5.14
CA PRO A 129 -3.78 5.85 -4.12
C PRO A 129 -3.63 4.82 -2.99
N ARG A 130 -2.40 4.64 -2.46
CA ARG A 130 -2.17 3.71 -1.34
C ARG A 130 -2.99 4.11 -0.12
N PRO A 131 -3.69 3.18 0.57
CA PRO A 131 -4.47 3.51 1.78
C PRO A 131 -3.55 3.99 2.91
N LEU A 132 -3.85 5.16 3.44
CA LEU A 132 -3.09 5.80 4.53
C LEU A 132 -3.64 5.40 5.90
N VAL A 133 -2.79 5.37 6.91
CA VAL A 133 -3.23 5.41 8.31
C VAL A 133 -3.73 6.81 8.65
N LYS A 134 -4.47 6.94 9.75
CA LYS A 134 -5.11 8.21 10.12
C LYS A 134 -4.10 9.35 10.26
N TYR A 135 -2.98 9.15 10.96
CA TYR A 135 -1.96 10.20 11.13
C TYR A 135 -1.31 10.63 9.81
N GLU A 136 -1.03 9.69 8.87
CA GLU A 136 -0.54 10.04 7.52
C GLU A 136 -1.55 10.89 6.75
N SER A 137 -2.83 10.53 6.87
CA SER A 137 -3.92 11.26 6.21
C SER A 137 -4.09 12.66 6.78
N ASP A 138 -3.94 12.83 8.08
CA ASP A 138 -4.08 14.14 8.75
C ASP A 138 -2.97 15.12 8.36
N LEU A 139 -1.78 14.62 7.99
CA LEU A 139 -0.68 15.44 7.47
C LEU A 139 -0.96 16.08 6.10
N LEU A 140 -1.94 15.57 5.34
CA LEU A 140 -2.26 16.08 4.01
C LEU A 140 -3.00 17.42 4.02
N GLY A 141 -3.52 17.86 5.17
CA GLY A 141 -4.24 19.12 5.29
C GLY A 141 -5.40 19.25 4.29
N GLU A 142 -5.40 20.32 3.50
CA GLU A 142 -6.44 20.60 2.49
C GLU A 142 -6.54 19.55 1.37
N TYR A 143 -5.46 18.87 1.02
CA TYR A 143 -5.41 17.84 -0.03
C TYR A 143 -6.09 16.53 0.37
N GLN A 144 -6.42 16.34 1.65
CA GLN A 144 -7.03 15.13 2.17
C GLN A 144 -8.32 14.75 1.44
N LYS A 145 -9.21 15.74 1.23
CA LYS A 145 -10.50 15.53 0.58
C LYS A 145 -10.36 15.05 -0.86
N ASP A 146 -9.50 15.71 -1.63
CA ASP A 146 -9.30 15.38 -3.04
C ASP A 146 -8.67 14.02 -3.20
N ARG A 147 -7.60 13.73 -2.43
CA ARG A 147 -6.91 12.44 -2.46
C ARG A 147 -7.83 11.27 -2.09
N HIS A 148 -8.76 11.46 -1.15
CA HIS A 148 -9.71 10.42 -0.72
C HIS A 148 -11.03 10.43 -1.52
N SER A 149 -11.16 11.20 -2.60
CA SER A 149 -12.34 11.19 -3.46
C SER A 149 -12.52 9.89 -4.23
N VAL A 150 -11.44 9.11 -4.41
CA VAL A 150 -11.43 7.79 -5.04
C VAL A 150 -11.18 6.68 -4.01
N LYS A 151 -11.41 5.41 -4.38
CA LYS A 151 -11.04 4.28 -3.54
C LYS A 151 -9.53 4.09 -3.51
N PRO A 152 -8.96 3.73 -2.35
CA PRO A 152 -7.55 3.33 -2.29
C PRO A 152 -7.31 2.07 -3.11
N GLY A 153 -6.07 1.92 -3.62
CA GLY A 153 -5.65 0.80 -4.44
C GLY A 153 -4.64 -0.13 -3.76
N ILE A 154 -4.57 -1.37 -4.25
CA ILE A 154 -3.46 -2.29 -3.95
C ILE A 154 -2.19 -1.73 -4.61
N THR A 155 -2.30 -1.28 -5.85
CA THR A 155 -1.25 -0.54 -6.54
C THR A 155 -1.74 0.82 -6.98
N GLY A 156 -0.83 1.72 -7.36
CA GLY A 156 -1.17 3.07 -7.77
C GLY A 156 -0.04 3.77 -8.50
N LEU A 157 -0.32 4.95 -9.04
CA LEU A 157 0.63 5.71 -9.83
C LEU A 157 1.91 6.02 -9.02
N ALA A 158 1.79 6.54 -7.80
CA ALA A 158 2.94 6.79 -6.93
C ALA A 158 3.80 5.54 -6.70
N GLN A 159 3.16 4.37 -6.51
CA GLN A 159 3.89 3.12 -6.30
C GLN A 159 4.69 2.69 -7.54
N THR A 160 4.28 3.07 -8.76
CA THR A 160 5.04 2.77 -9.98
C THR A 160 6.16 3.76 -10.25
N GLN A 161 6.15 4.94 -9.62
CA GLN A 161 7.17 5.99 -9.81
C GLN A 161 8.37 5.85 -8.86
N GLY A 162 8.21 5.27 -7.69
CA GLY A 162 9.33 5.12 -6.74
C GLY A 162 8.97 4.43 -5.43
N ARG A 163 7.71 4.07 -5.22
CA ARG A 163 7.25 3.38 -3.98
C ARG A 163 7.62 4.17 -2.70
N LEU A 164 8.44 3.56 -1.84
CA LEU A 164 8.90 4.13 -0.57
C LEU A 164 10.12 5.05 -0.73
N ASP A 165 10.74 5.09 -1.91
CA ASP A 165 11.85 5.99 -2.20
C ASP A 165 11.37 7.42 -2.52
N LEU A 166 10.06 7.61 -2.71
CA LEU A 166 9.45 8.94 -2.86
C LEU A 166 9.37 9.67 -1.51
N SER A 167 9.51 10.99 -1.54
CA SER A 167 9.14 11.87 -0.44
C SER A 167 7.61 11.94 -0.25
N LEU A 168 7.17 12.54 0.87
CA LEU A 168 5.73 12.77 1.12
C LEU A 168 5.09 13.64 0.02
N GLN A 169 5.82 14.66 -0.45
CA GLN A 169 5.38 15.61 -1.46
C GLN A 169 5.25 14.96 -2.83
N GLU A 170 6.26 14.19 -3.24
CA GLU A 170 6.25 13.45 -4.51
C GLU A 170 5.13 12.42 -4.54
N ARG A 171 4.94 11.69 -3.42
CA ARG A 171 3.86 10.73 -3.29
C ARG A 171 2.49 11.39 -3.41
N LEU A 172 2.28 12.52 -2.71
CA LEU A 172 1.04 13.28 -2.78
C LEU A 172 0.79 13.80 -4.20
N TYR A 173 1.84 14.31 -4.88
CA TYR A 173 1.75 14.76 -6.27
C TYR A 173 1.22 13.63 -7.18
N TRP A 174 1.85 12.45 -7.16
CA TRP A 174 1.44 11.34 -8.00
C TRP A 174 0.06 10.77 -7.65
N ASP A 175 -0.30 10.79 -6.37
CA ASP A 175 -1.64 10.38 -5.94
C ASP A 175 -2.72 11.34 -6.46
N LEU A 176 -2.48 12.67 -6.45
CA LEU A 176 -3.40 13.67 -6.99
C LEU A 176 -3.44 13.64 -8.53
N GLU A 177 -2.32 13.43 -9.20
CA GLU A 177 -2.27 13.21 -10.65
C GLU A 177 -3.15 12.01 -11.05
N TYR A 178 -3.09 10.92 -10.29
CA TYR A 178 -3.99 9.79 -10.51
C TYR A 178 -5.45 10.17 -10.30
N VAL A 179 -5.78 10.86 -9.19
CA VAL A 179 -7.14 11.27 -8.85
C VAL A 179 -7.74 12.17 -9.94
N ASN A 180 -6.95 13.07 -10.52
CA ASN A 180 -7.42 14.01 -11.54
C ASN A 180 -7.52 13.38 -12.94
N GLY A 181 -6.74 12.32 -13.22
CA GLY A 181 -6.62 11.76 -14.57
C GLY A 181 -6.97 10.28 -14.70
N TYR A 182 -7.55 9.64 -13.66
CA TYR A 182 -7.79 8.20 -13.71
C TYR A 182 -8.74 7.80 -14.86
N ASN A 183 -8.34 6.79 -15.58
CA ASN A 183 -9.12 6.16 -16.65
C ASN A 183 -8.64 4.72 -16.84
N LEU A 184 -9.39 3.91 -17.60
CA LEU A 184 -9.08 2.50 -17.78
C LEU A 184 -7.68 2.26 -18.39
N PHE A 185 -7.26 3.10 -19.32
CA PHE A 185 -5.97 2.95 -19.99
C PHE A 185 -4.81 3.21 -19.01
N LEU A 186 -4.92 4.25 -18.18
CA LEU A 186 -3.96 4.54 -17.12
C LEU A 186 -3.89 3.39 -16.11
N ASP A 187 -5.03 2.85 -15.73
CA ASP A 187 -5.11 1.72 -14.79
C ASP A 187 -4.40 0.47 -15.33
N LEU A 188 -4.63 0.12 -16.60
CA LEU A 188 -3.95 -1.00 -17.26
C LEU A 188 -2.44 -0.77 -17.35
N LYS A 189 -2.02 0.46 -17.64
CA LYS A 189 -0.60 0.86 -17.63
C LYS A 189 0.03 0.66 -16.24
N ILE A 190 -0.65 1.11 -15.18
CA ILE A 190 -0.18 0.96 -13.79
C ILE A 190 -0.07 -0.52 -13.42
N ILE A 191 -1.07 -1.34 -13.75
CA ILE A 191 -1.04 -2.79 -13.50
C ILE A 191 0.17 -3.42 -14.20
N PHE A 192 0.38 -3.12 -15.49
CA PHE A 192 1.51 -3.63 -16.24
C PHE A 192 2.86 -3.21 -15.61
N GLN A 193 3.02 -1.93 -15.26
CA GLN A 193 4.22 -1.41 -14.61
C GLN A 193 4.45 -2.09 -13.25
N THR A 194 3.38 -2.34 -12.48
CA THR A 194 3.46 -3.05 -11.19
C THR A 194 3.98 -4.46 -11.37
N ILE A 195 3.45 -5.21 -12.35
CA ILE A 195 3.90 -6.57 -12.66
C ILE A 195 5.39 -6.55 -13.03
N MET A 196 5.80 -5.63 -13.90
CA MET A 196 7.20 -5.50 -14.32
C MET A 196 8.12 -5.12 -13.15
N SER A 197 7.67 -4.25 -12.25
CA SER A 197 8.41 -3.86 -11.04
C SER A 197 8.59 -5.04 -10.08
N VAL A 198 7.55 -5.84 -9.85
CA VAL A 198 7.63 -7.04 -9.01
C VAL A 198 8.59 -8.07 -9.61
N LEU A 199 8.50 -8.32 -10.92
CA LEU A 199 9.39 -9.27 -11.61
C LEU A 199 10.85 -8.81 -11.62
N SER A 200 11.11 -7.51 -11.79
CA SER A 200 12.46 -6.93 -11.79
C SER A 200 13.04 -6.71 -10.39
N ARG A 201 12.24 -6.93 -9.33
CA ARG A 201 12.61 -6.68 -7.91
C ARG A 201 13.13 -5.27 -7.63
N LYS A 202 12.83 -4.28 -8.47
CA LYS A 202 13.21 -2.88 -8.25
C LYS A 202 12.37 -2.26 -7.13
N GLY A 203 13.03 -1.62 -6.15
CA GLY A 203 12.37 -0.89 -5.05
C GLY A 203 11.68 -1.79 -4.02
N ALA A 204 12.03 -3.07 -3.97
CA ALA A 204 11.56 -3.99 -2.93
C ALA A 204 12.68 -4.19 -1.91
N ASN A 205 12.50 -3.68 -0.71
CA ASN A 205 13.30 -3.98 0.47
C ASN A 205 12.44 -4.65 1.51
#